data_074ee28784d4b20f2bad6731e62052a8
#
_entry.id   074ee28784d4b20f2bad6731e62052a8
#
_cell.length_a   1.000
_cell.length_b   1.000
_cell.length_c   1.000
_cell.angle_alpha   90.00
_cell.angle_beta   90.00
_cell.angle_gamma   90.00
#
_symmetry.space_group_name_H-M   'P 1'
#
loop_
_entity.id
_entity.type
_entity.pdbx_description
1 polymer ?
#
loop_
_entity_poly.entity_id
_entity_poly.type
_entity_poly.pdbx_seq_one_letter_code
_entity_poly.pdbx_strand_id
1 'polypeptide(L)'
;MLRALTRFFRRPRDTAQLELGFTPDAPRTAEELLSRLRQLGLKRIDRCRLTHNRNVMVSFGGGELRVHEGYLLAPEVVLRAIVAFVEGRTKADRRAAQRVIVEHPIVSTKPRGRRELTHDDDVEIAEQLQGWHARYNTRHFDGRLKAVAIRVSRRMKSRLGHYTAGSGGDDAEIAISRAHVKKHGWPEALHTLLHEMVHQWQDESRLIIDHGSNFRAKARAVGIEPYARRVLAARPGRGEGAVTLGRRAARQG
;
A
#
# COMPACT_ATOMS: atom_id res chain seq x y z
N MET A 1 -37.80 -62.07 -10.52
CA MET A 1 -38.32 -60.90 -9.81
C MET A 1 -37.17 -60.20 -9.11
N LEU A 2 -36.54 -59.22 -9.77
CA LEU A 2 -35.47 -58.36 -9.19
C LEU A 2 -36.04 -57.00 -8.90
N ARG A 3 -36.07 -56.59 -7.60
CA ARG A 3 -36.39 -55.25 -7.17
C ARG A 3 -35.10 -54.39 -7.17
N ALA A 4 -35.04 -53.39 -8.05
CA ALA A 4 -34.01 -52.39 -8.07
C ALA A 4 -34.29 -51.34 -6.95
N LEU A 5 -33.30 -51.16 -6.04
CA LEU A 5 -33.28 -50.13 -5.04
C LEU A 5 -32.54 -48.91 -5.59
N THR A 6 -33.29 -47.89 -5.97
CA THR A 6 -32.72 -46.57 -6.38
C THR A 6 -32.38 -45.79 -5.12
N ARG A 7 -31.08 -45.64 -4.81
CA ARG A 7 -30.60 -44.74 -3.76
C ARG A 7 -30.58 -43.32 -4.30
N PHE A 8 -31.49 -42.50 -3.80
CA PHE A 8 -31.44 -41.04 -3.93
C PHE A 8 -30.29 -40.49 -3.06
N PHE A 9 -29.20 -40.07 -3.68
CA PHE A 9 -28.22 -39.23 -3.04
C PHE A 9 -28.77 -37.79 -2.97
N ARG A 10 -29.26 -37.39 -1.81
CA ARG A 10 -29.52 -36.00 -1.45
C ARG A 10 -28.14 -35.37 -1.18
N ARG A 11 -27.67 -34.49 -2.07
CA ARG A 11 -26.60 -33.56 -1.75
C ARG A 11 -27.06 -32.59 -0.68
N PRO A 12 -26.33 -32.40 0.43
CA PRO A 12 -26.58 -31.28 1.32
C PRO A 12 -26.27 -30.00 0.55
N ARG A 13 -27.24 -29.11 0.45
CA ARG A 13 -27.00 -27.71 0.10
C ARG A 13 -26.43 -27.07 1.34
N ASP A 14 -25.09 -26.98 1.43
CA ASP A 14 -24.43 -26.04 2.32
C ASP A 14 -24.66 -24.62 1.77
N THR A 15 -25.81 -24.09 2.07
CA THR A 15 -25.98 -22.65 2.15
C THR A 15 -25.36 -22.25 3.49
N ALA A 16 -24.05 -21.99 3.49
CA ALA A 16 -23.44 -21.16 4.51
C ALA A 16 -24.06 -19.77 4.38
N GLN A 17 -25.21 -19.61 5.02
CA GLN A 17 -25.83 -18.33 5.26
C GLN A 17 -24.88 -17.61 6.20
N LEU A 18 -24.08 -16.66 5.64
CA LEU A 18 -23.35 -15.69 6.44
C LEU A 18 -24.42 -14.95 7.25
N GLU A 19 -24.66 -15.42 8.46
CA GLU A 19 -25.38 -14.63 9.46
C GLU A 19 -24.57 -13.37 9.68
N LEU A 20 -24.99 -12.29 9.05
CA LEU A 20 -24.65 -10.94 9.46
C LEU A 20 -25.19 -10.77 10.88
N GLY A 21 -24.39 -11.20 11.85
CA GLY A 21 -24.69 -11.01 13.27
C GLY A 21 -24.77 -9.51 13.54
N PHE A 22 -25.96 -8.97 13.44
CA PHE A 22 -26.28 -7.64 13.95
C PHE A 22 -26.13 -7.73 15.46
N THR A 23 -24.94 -7.40 15.97
CA THR A 23 -24.75 -7.18 17.41
C THR A 23 -25.42 -5.83 17.71
N PRO A 24 -26.45 -5.78 18.56
CA PRO A 24 -27.18 -4.55 18.88
C PRO A 24 -26.29 -3.41 19.42
N ASP A 25 -25.08 -3.75 19.89
CA ASP A 25 -24.09 -2.86 20.51
C ASP A 25 -22.88 -2.52 19.61
N ALA A 26 -22.95 -2.73 18.30
CA ALA A 26 -21.84 -2.36 17.43
C ALA A 26 -21.70 -0.84 17.35
N PRO A 27 -20.48 -0.29 17.54
CA PRO A 27 -20.25 1.15 17.46
C PRO A 27 -20.59 1.68 16.07
N ARG A 28 -21.25 2.84 16.01
CA ARG A 28 -21.67 3.52 14.78
C ARG A 28 -20.87 4.78 14.50
N THR A 29 -20.20 5.32 15.51
CA THR A 29 -19.39 6.53 15.43
C THR A 29 -17.97 6.30 15.90
N ALA A 30 -17.09 7.27 15.63
CA ALA A 30 -15.70 7.23 16.11
C ALA A 30 -15.62 7.26 17.64
N GLU A 31 -16.54 8.00 18.28
CA GLU A 31 -16.62 8.14 19.73
C GLU A 31 -17.06 6.83 20.39
N GLU A 32 -18.10 6.20 19.84
CA GLU A 32 -18.56 4.89 20.32
C GLU A 32 -17.49 3.81 20.15
N LEU A 33 -16.78 3.81 19.01
CA LEU A 33 -15.65 2.91 18.79
C LEU A 33 -14.54 3.17 19.81
N LEU A 34 -14.19 4.42 20.07
CA LEU A 34 -13.20 4.79 21.07
C LEU A 34 -13.61 4.34 22.47
N SER A 35 -14.87 4.54 22.84
CA SER A 35 -15.43 4.07 24.11
C SER A 35 -15.31 2.55 24.24
N ARG A 36 -15.69 1.81 23.19
CA ARG A 36 -15.55 0.35 23.17
C ARG A 36 -14.10 -0.12 23.27
N LEU A 37 -13.18 0.50 22.55
CA LEU A 37 -11.76 0.18 22.63
C LEU A 37 -11.18 0.49 24.02
N ARG A 38 -11.64 1.56 24.68
CA ARG A 38 -11.25 1.88 26.07
C ARG A 38 -11.73 0.82 27.05
N GLN A 39 -12.95 0.30 26.91
CA GLN A 39 -13.43 -0.83 27.70
C GLN A 39 -12.57 -2.09 27.50
N LEU A 40 -11.99 -2.27 26.31
CA LEU A 40 -11.09 -3.36 25.97
C LEU A 40 -9.62 -3.09 26.37
N GLY A 41 -9.32 -1.94 27.00
CA GLY A 41 -8.01 -1.64 27.58
C GLY A 41 -7.16 -0.63 26.80
N LEU A 42 -7.73 0.14 25.88
CA LEU A 42 -7.04 1.24 25.20
C LEU A 42 -6.84 2.42 26.18
N LYS A 43 -5.59 2.87 26.37
CA LYS A 43 -5.24 3.91 27.36
C LYS A 43 -4.58 5.16 26.77
N ARG A 44 -3.77 4.98 25.69
CA ARG A 44 -2.90 6.04 25.15
C ARG A 44 -3.55 6.93 24.11
N ILE A 45 -4.83 6.77 23.87
CA ILE A 45 -5.54 7.47 22.77
C ILE A 45 -6.62 8.37 23.35
N ASP A 46 -6.55 9.64 22.99
CA ASP A 46 -7.50 10.66 23.43
C ASP A 46 -8.68 10.79 22.46
N ARG A 47 -8.42 10.63 21.16
CA ARG A 47 -9.43 10.77 20.11
C ARG A 47 -9.30 9.69 19.02
N CYS A 48 -10.43 9.34 18.43
CA CYS A 48 -10.52 8.43 17.30
C CYS A 48 -11.06 9.16 16.08
N ARG A 49 -10.55 8.81 14.91
CA ARG A 49 -11.03 9.29 13.62
C ARG A 49 -11.24 8.13 12.66
N LEU A 50 -12.44 8.06 12.08
CA LEU A 50 -12.73 7.10 11.03
C LEU A 50 -12.09 7.54 9.71
N THR A 51 -11.58 6.57 8.97
CA THR A 51 -10.95 6.80 7.66
C THR A 51 -11.52 5.84 6.62
N HIS A 52 -11.30 6.18 5.36
CA HIS A 52 -11.62 5.31 4.21
C HIS A 52 -10.33 4.89 3.47
N ASN A 53 -9.20 4.89 4.18
CA ASN A 53 -7.91 4.52 3.60
C ASN A 53 -7.88 3.03 3.28
N ARG A 54 -7.46 2.66 2.09
CA ARG A 54 -7.42 1.26 1.65
C ARG A 54 -6.12 0.54 2.00
N ASN A 55 -5.04 1.28 2.21
CA ASN A 55 -3.72 0.71 2.46
C ASN A 55 -3.31 0.79 3.93
N VAL A 56 -3.76 1.83 4.64
CA VAL A 56 -3.49 2.00 6.06
C VAL A 56 -4.80 1.88 6.79
N MET A 57 -5.11 0.68 7.26
CA MET A 57 -6.37 0.36 7.90
C MET A 57 -6.46 0.90 9.31
N VAL A 58 -5.35 0.82 10.07
CA VAL A 58 -5.23 1.32 11.43
C VAL A 58 -3.89 2.03 11.58
N SER A 59 -3.89 3.24 12.13
CA SER A 59 -2.67 3.97 12.48
C SER A 59 -2.91 4.85 13.70
N PHE A 60 -1.85 5.11 14.48
CA PHE A 60 -1.94 5.97 15.65
C PHE A 60 -0.71 6.86 15.81
N GLY A 61 -0.89 7.97 16.48
CA GLY A 61 0.18 8.94 16.78
C GLY A 61 -0.38 10.25 17.29
N GLY A 62 0.34 10.94 18.19
CA GLY A 62 -0.10 12.20 18.78
C GLY A 62 -1.45 12.12 19.53
N GLY A 63 -1.70 11.02 20.24
CA GLY A 63 -2.95 10.79 20.96
C GLY A 63 -4.16 10.47 20.06
N GLU A 64 -3.98 10.39 18.74
CA GLU A 64 -5.05 10.08 17.78
C GLU A 64 -4.93 8.67 17.23
N LEU A 65 -6.04 7.92 17.24
CA LEU A 65 -6.21 6.65 16.54
C LEU A 65 -7.01 6.89 15.25
N ARG A 66 -6.47 6.46 14.13
CA ARG A 66 -7.16 6.48 12.83
C ARG A 66 -7.49 5.06 12.43
N VAL A 67 -8.77 4.77 12.25
CA VAL A 67 -9.28 3.43 11.96
C VAL A 67 -10.16 3.49 10.72
N HIS A 68 -10.04 2.48 9.85
CA HIS A 68 -10.96 2.36 8.71
C HIS A 68 -12.39 2.10 9.21
N GLU A 69 -13.38 2.77 8.62
CA GLU A 69 -14.79 2.67 9.03
C GLU A 69 -15.32 1.23 9.05
N GLY A 70 -14.80 0.36 8.19
CA GLY A 70 -15.19 -1.05 8.15
C GLY A 70 -14.91 -1.84 9.44
N TYR A 71 -14.11 -1.30 10.38
CA TYR A 71 -13.91 -1.92 11.69
C TYR A 71 -14.98 -1.56 12.71
N LEU A 72 -15.94 -0.70 12.39
CA LEU A 72 -17.08 -0.43 13.26
C LEU A 72 -17.89 -1.70 13.54
N LEU A 73 -17.99 -2.59 12.55
CA LEU A 73 -18.71 -3.88 12.64
C LEU A 73 -17.77 -5.07 12.91
N ALA A 74 -16.50 -4.81 13.22
CA ALA A 74 -15.53 -5.87 13.46
C ALA A 74 -15.85 -6.65 14.75
N PRO A 75 -15.64 -7.96 14.77
CA PRO A 75 -15.82 -8.76 15.98
C PRO A 75 -14.82 -8.36 17.07
N GLU A 76 -15.17 -8.63 18.31
CA GLU A 76 -14.36 -8.20 19.48
C GLU A 76 -12.90 -8.66 19.39
N VAL A 77 -12.61 -9.82 18.83
CA VAL A 77 -11.25 -10.31 18.64
C VAL A 77 -10.40 -9.34 17.81
N VAL A 78 -10.97 -8.70 16.80
CA VAL A 78 -10.30 -7.70 15.97
C VAL A 78 -10.16 -6.37 16.73
N LEU A 79 -11.17 -5.95 17.49
CA LEU A 79 -11.08 -4.77 18.34
C LEU A 79 -10.00 -4.93 19.41
N ARG A 80 -9.89 -6.10 20.04
CA ARG A 80 -8.79 -6.45 20.97
C ARG A 80 -7.43 -6.42 20.27
N ALA A 81 -7.35 -6.85 19.00
CA ALA A 81 -6.13 -6.75 18.23
C ALA A 81 -5.76 -5.28 17.93
N ILE A 82 -6.73 -4.39 17.68
CA ILE A 82 -6.48 -2.95 17.55
C ILE A 82 -5.88 -2.38 18.86
N VAL A 83 -6.44 -2.76 20.03
CA VAL A 83 -5.90 -2.37 21.33
C VAL A 83 -4.46 -2.89 21.50
N ALA A 84 -4.23 -4.17 21.23
CA ALA A 84 -2.90 -4.78 21.32
C ALA A 84 -1.89 -4.15 20.36
N PHE A 85 -2.32 -3.71 19.18
CA PHE A 85 -1.47 -2.98 18.23
C PHE A 85 -1.04 -1.62 18.77
N VAL A 86 -1.92 -0.89 19.45
CA VAL A 86 -1.63 0.41 20.04
C VAL A 86 -0.82 0.29 21.33
N GLU A 87 -1.26 -0.58 22.25
CA GLU A 87 -0.70 -0.71 23.62
C GLU A 87 0.51 -1.66 23.69
N GLY A 88 0.71 -2.49 22.67
CA GLY A 88 1.75 -3.52 22.63
C GLY A 88 3.15 -2.95 22.95
N ARG A 89 3.86 -3.59 23.88
CA ARG A 89 5.19 -3.17 24.35
C ARG A 89 6.29 -3.62 23.39
N THR A 90 6.13 -4.81 22.79
CA THR A 90 7.13 -5.37 21.88
C THR A 90 6.74 -5.24 20.41
N LYS A 91 7.75 -5.31 19.54
CA LYS A 91 7.48 -5.37 18.08
C LYS A 91 6.76 -6.67 17.68
N ALA A 92 7.00 -7.75 18.42
CA ALA A 92 6.37 -9.04 18.17
C ALA A 92 4.86 -8.98 18.44
N ASP A 93 4.46 -8.40 19.60
CA ASP A 93 3.05 -8.23 19.97
C ASP A 93 2.31 -7.39 18.93
N ARG A 94 2.90 -6.26 18.55
CA ARG A 94 2.30 -5.38 17.53
C ARG A 94 2.16 -6.05 16.16
N ARG A 95 3.12 -6.89 15.77
CA ARG A 95 3.04 -7.64 14.50
C ARG A 95 1.99 -8.73 14.56
N ALA A 96 1.86 -9.43 15.69
CA ALA A 96 0.80 -10.43 15.87
C ALA A 96 -0.59 -9.77 15.76
N ALA A 97 -0.78 -8.67 16.47
CA ALA A 97 -2.00 -7.89 16.43
C ALA A 97 -2.30 -7.35 15.01
N GLN A 98 -1.29 -6.84 14.31
CA GLN A 98 -1.42 -6.32 12.96
C GLN A 98 -1.87 -7.40 11.97
N ARG A 99 -1.40 -8.64 12.11
CA ARG A 99 -1.87 -9.76 11.28
C ARG A 99 -3.37 -9.98 11.43
N VAL A 100 -3.87 -10.07 12.65
CA VAL A 100 -5.31 -10.22 12.92
C VAL A 100 -6.13 -9.08 12.31
N ILE A 101 -5.64 -7.85 12.42
CA ILE A 101 -6.29 -6.66 11.84
C ILE A 101 -6.37 -6.75 10.31
N VAL A 102 -5.26 -7.12 9.65
CA VAL A 102 -5.17 -7.16 8.18
C VAL A 102 -5.91 -8.36 7.59
N GLU A 103 -5.94 -9.49 8.29
CA GLU A 103 -6.67 -10.70 7.87
C GLU A 103 -8.19 -10.53 7.94
N HIS A 104 -8.68 -9.57 8.72
CA HIS A 104 -10.12 -9.32 8.81
C HIS A 104 -10.65 -8.65 7.54
N PRO A 105 -11.60 -9.28 6.82
CA PRO A 105 -12.15 -8.73 5.60
C PRO A 105 -12.97 -7.46 5.91
N ILE A 106 -12.66 -6.36 5.22
CA ILE A 106 -13.41 -5.11 5.35
C ILE A 106 -14.25 -4.89 4.12
N VAL A 107 -15.54 -4.73 4.33
CA VAL A 107 -16.46 -4.26 3.30
C VAL A 107 -16.49 -2.74 3.36
N SER A 108 -15.91 -2.08 2.34
CA SER A 108 -16.00 -0.63 2.22
C SER A 108 -17.36 -0.26 1.64
N THR A 109 -18.13 0.55 2.37
CA THR A 109 -19.46 1.01 1.95
C THR A 109 -19.41 2.15 0.94
N LYS A 110 -18.27 2.84 0.83
CA LYS A 110 -18.14 3.93 -0.15
C LYS A 110 -17.87 3.41 -1.55
N PRO A 111 -18.66 3.87 -2.53
CA PRO A 111 -18.37 3.59 -3.94
C PRO A 111 -16.96 4.09 -4.28
N ARG A 112 -16.25 3.32 -5.09
CA ARG A 112 -14.92 3.69 -5.56
C ARG A 112 -15.01 4.98 -6.36
N GLY A 113 -14.26 5.99 -5.97
CA GLY A 113 -14.07 7.15 -6.81
C GLY A 113 -13.51 6.70 -8.18
N ARG A 114 -13.91 7.40 -9.24
CA ARG A 114 -13.42 7.10 -10.62
C ARG A 114 -11.90 7.00 -10.61
N ARG A 115 -11.39 5.82 -11.02
CA ARG A 115 -9.95 5.56 -11.12
C ARG A 115 -9.35 6.58 -12.07
N GLU A 116 -8.26 7.22 -11.66
CA GLU A 116 -7.49 8.07 -12.57
C GLU A 116 -6.85 7.17 -13.63
N LEU A 117 -7.05 7.47 -14.88
CA LEU A 117 -6.37 6.81 -15.99
C LEU A 117 -5.08 7.57 -16.32
N THR A 118 -4.13 6.89 -16.95
CA THR A 118 -2.99 7.56 -17.57
C THR A 118 -3.51 8.47 -18.68
N HIS A 119 -3.06 9.71 -18.69
CA HIS A 119 -3.43 10.65 -19.75
C HIS A 119 -2.69 10.28 -21.05
N ASP A 120 -3.29 10.55 -22.20
CA ASP A 120 -2.75 10.18 -23.52
C ASP A 120 -1.29 10.64 -23.72
N ASP A 121 -0.96 11.87 -23.34
CA ASP A 121 0.42 12.39 -23.40
C ASP A 121 1.42 11.66 -22.48
N ASP A 122 0.98 10.82 -21.57
CA ASP A 122 1.81 10.13 -20.59
C ASP A 122 1.81 8.60 -20.82
N VAL A 123 1.13 8.11 -21.88
CA VAL A 123 1.05 6.68 -22.24
C VAL A 123 2.44 6.12 -22.50
N GLU A 124 3.27 6.80 -23.28
CA GLU A 124 4.64 6.37 -23.57
C GLU A 124 5.47 6.20 -22.28
N ILE A 125 5.31 7.11 -21.32
CA ILE A 125 5.98 6.99 -20.00
C ILE A 125 5.50 5.74 -19.26
N ALA A 126 4.19 5.47 -19.30
CA ALA A 126 3.62 4.29 -18.63
C ALA A 126 4.13 2.99 -19.28
N GLU A 127 4.20 2.92 -20.60
CA GLU A 127 4.73 1.77 -21.35
C GLU A 127 6.21 1.52 -21.05
N GLN A 128 7.01 2.57 -21.00
CA GLN A 128 8.42 2.47 -20.62
C GLN A 128 8.57 1.94 -19.18
N LEU A 129 7.77 2.45 -18.23
CA LEU A 129 7.76 1.96 -16.85
C LEU A 129 7.30 0.50 -16.78
N GLN A 130 6.31 0.09 -17.60
CA GLN A 130 5.86 -1.29 -17.69
C GLN A 130 6.99 -2.22 -18.19
N GLY A 131 7.75 -1.78 -19.21
CA GLY A 131 8.92 -2.50 -19.69
C GLY A 131 10.00 -2.64 -18.60
N TRP A 132 10.22 -1.60 -17.81
CA TRP A 132 11.16 -1.66 -16.68
C TRP A 132 10.68 -2.56 -15.56
N HIS A 133 9.38 -2.59 -15.27
CA HIS A 133 8.82 -3.53 -14.30
C HIS A 133 9.12 -4.97 -14.70
N ALA A 134 8.89 -5.35 -15.95
CA ALA A 134 9.20 -6.69 -16.44
C ALA A 134 10.70 -7.05 -16.29
N ARG A 135 11.60 -6.11 -16.66
CA ARG A 135 13.05 -6.30 -16.52
C ARG A 135 13.47 -6.44 -15.06
N TYR A 136 12.95 -5.59 -14.17
CA TYR A 136 13.23 -5.65 -12.74
C TYR A 136 12.64 -6.90 -12.09
N ASN A 137 11.48 -7.35 -12.53
CA ASN A 137 10.88 -8.60 -12.08
C ASN A 137 11.83 -9.78 -12.35
N THR A 138 12.30 -9.92 -13.57
CA THR A 138 13.27 -10.97 -13.92
C THR A 138 14.57 -10.83 -13.13
N ARG A 139 15.12 -9.62 -13.01
CA ARG A 139 16.43 -9.38 -12.42
C ARG A 139 16.47 -9.51 -10.89
N HIS A 140 15.41 -9.08 -10.20
CA HIS A 140 15.42 -8.89 -8.75
C HIS A 140 14.39 -9.72 -7.99
N PHE A 141 13.42 -10.32 -8.71
CA PHE A 141 12.32 -11.08 -8.12
C PHE A 141 12.14 -12.47 -8.78
N ASP A 142 13.13 -12.92 -9.53
CA ASP A 142 13.13 -14.23 -10.20
C ASP A 142 11.93 -14.45 -11.15
N GLY A 143 11.38 -13.36 -11.70
CA GLY A 143 10.19 -13.40 -12.55
C GLY A 143 8.89 -13.76 -11.82
N ARG A 144 8.88 -13.76 -10.48
CA ARG A 144 7.76 -14.29 -9.68
C ARG A 144 6.63 -13.30 -9.43
N LEU A 145 6.89 -12.00 -9.64
CA LEU A 145 5.82 -11.00 -9.47
C LEU A 145 4.83 -11.09 -10.62
N LYS A 146 3.57 -10.95 -10.30
CA LYS A 146 2.50 -10.85 -11.31
C LYS A 146 2.66 -9.57 -12.12
N ALA A 147 2.17 -9.61 -13.35
CA ALA A 147 2.02 -8.37 -14.11
C ALA A 147 0.95 -7.49 -13.44
N VAL A 148 1.29 -6.23 -13.19
CA VAL A 148 0.38 -5.23 -12.66
C VAL A 148 0.33 -4.03 -13.59
N ALA A 149 -0.82 -3.34 -13.64
CA ALA A 149 -0.94 -2.12 -14.42
C ALA A 149 -0.05 -1.02 -13.82
N ILE A 150 0.71 -0.32 -14.67
CA ILE A 150 1.48 0.84 -14.26
C ILE A 150 0.85 2.09 -14.82
N ARG A 151 0.51 3.01 -13.93
CA ARG A 151 -0.18 4.24 -14.26
C ARG A 151 0.68 5.47 -13.93
N VAL A 152 0.66 6.43 -14.83
CA VAL A 152 1.25 7.74 -14.59
C VAL A 152 0.18 8.69 -14.04
N SER A 153 0.39 9.18 -12.81
CA SER A 153 -0.58 10.04 -12.13
C SER A 153 -0.20 11.51 -12.24
N ARG A 154 -1.14 12.33 -12.71
CA ARG A 154 -1.04 13.80 -12.69
C ARG A 154 -1.54 14.40 -11.37
N ARG A 155 -2.30 13.63 -10.59
CA ARG A 155 -2.87 14.06 -9.30
C ARG A 155 -1.92 13.89 -8.13
N MET A 156 -0.89 13.03 -8.25
CA MET A 156 0.08 12.80 -7.18
C MET A 156 1.05 13.99 -7.07
N LYS A 157 0.87 14.81 -6.02
CA LYS A 157 1.71 16.01 -5.79
C LYS A 157 2.81 15.79 -4.76
N SER A 158 2.54 15.05 -3.69
CA SER A 158 3.46 14.82 -2.57
C SER A 158 4.06 13.42 -2.52
N ARG A 159 3.45 12.45 -3.22
CA ARG A 159 3.96 11.09 -3.34
C ARG A 159 4.68 10.92 -4.66
N LEU A 160 5.78 10.17 -4.65
CA LEU A 160 6.57 9.87 -5.84
C LEU A 160 6.01 8.66 -6.58
N GLY A 161 5.55 7.64 -5.84
CA GLY A 161 4.91 6.44 -6.31
C GLY A 161 3.90 5.90 -5.29
N HIS A 162 3.17 4.87 -5.67
CA HIS A 162 2.25 4.16 -4.80
C HIS A 162 1.86 2.80 -5.39
N TYR A 163 2.07 1.73 -4.61
CA TYR A 163 1.50 0.43 -4.87
C TYR A 163 0.12 0.31 -4.24
N THR A 164 -0.84 -0.19 -4.97
CA THR A 164 -2.18 -0.53 -4.47
C THR A 164 -2.40 -2.02 -4.63
N ALA A 165 -2.62 -2.73 -3.54
CA ALA A 165 -2.97 -4.14 -3.55
C ALA A 165 -4.32 -4.36 -4.23
N GLY A 166 -4.46 -5.47 -4.94
CA GLY A 166 -5.72 -5.89 -5.51
C GLY A 166 -6.72 -6.29 -4.41
N SER A 167 -7.96 -5.89 -4.54
CA SER A 167 -9.03 -6.32 -3.62
C SER A 167 -10.42 -6.18 -4.23
N GLY A 168 -11.32 -7.12 -3.92
CA GLY A 168 -12.74 -7.01 -4.26
C GLY A 168 -13.03 -6.86 -5.76
N GLY A 169 -12.26 -7.54 -6.63
CA GLY A 169 -12.42 -7.50 -8.08
C GLY A 169 -11.59 -6.43 -8.80
N ASP A 170 -10.79 -5.65 -8.08
CA ASP A 170 -9.79 -4.75 -8.71
C ASP A 170 -8.43 -5.42 -8.75
N ASP A 171 -7.73 -5.24 -9.86
CA ASP A 171 -6.35 -5.64 -10.01
C ASP A 171 -5.41 -4.73 -9.22
N ALA A 172 -4.29 -5.29 -8.77
CA ALA A 172 -3.21 -4.51 -8.20
C ALA A 172 -2.64 -3.52 -9.23
N GLU A 173 -2.17 -2.36 -8.77
CA GLU A 173 -1.53 -1.36 -9.64
C GLU A 173 -0.36 -0.66 -8.97
N ILE A 174 0.54 -0.15 -9.79
CA ILE A 174 1.56 0.81 -9.38
C ILE A 174 1.26 2.15 -10.06
N ALA A 175 1.16 3.23 -9.28
CA ALA A 175 1.04 4.58 -9.78
C ALA A 175 2.37 5.33 -9.57
N ILE A 176 2.88 6.00 -10.62
CA ILE A 176 4.08 6.85 -10.55
C ILE A 176 3.67 8.29 -10.83
N SER A 177 4.17 9.24 -10.04
CA SER A 177 3.88 10.66 -10.23
C SER A 177 4.53 11.20 -11.49
N ARG A 178 3.72 11.79 -12.39
CA ARG A 178 4.22 12.49 -13.57
C ARG A 178 5.18 13.64 -13.21
N ALA A 179 4.80 14.39 -12.17
CA ALA A 179 5.64 15.50 -11.68
C ALA A 179 7.01 15.01 -11.22
N HIS A 180 7.06 13.83 -10.59
CA HIS A 180 8.30 13.19 -10.18
C HIS A 180 9.19 12.83 -11.38
N VAL A 181 8.62 12.13 -12.39
CA VAL A 181 9.35 11.76 -13.62
C VAL A 181 9.92 13.01 -14.30
N LYS A 182 9.11 14.07 -14.47
CA LYS A 182 9.55 15.30 -15.13
C LYS A 182 10.60 16.08 -14.33
N LYS A 183 10.42 16.16 -13.02
CA LYS A 183 11.29 16.98 -12.15
C LYS A 183 12.63 16.29 -11.87
N HIS A 184 12.60 14.98 -11.63
CA HIS A 184 13.78 14.25 -11.13
C HIS A 184 14.39 13.30 -12.16
N GLY A 185 13.68 13.04 -13.27
CA GLY A 185 14.16 12.22 -14.38
C GLY A 185 13.98 10.71 -14.17
N TRP A 186 14.41 9.95 -15.17
CA TRP A 186 14.25 8.51 -15.22
C TRP A 186 14.96 7.74 -14.10
N PRO A 187 16.20 8.04 -13.71
CA PRO A 187 16.87 7.30 -12.64
C PRO A 187 16.06 7.29 -11.35
N GLU A 188 15.51 8.44 -10.97
CA GLU A 188 14.69 8.57 -9.77
C GLU A 188 13.29 7.92 -9.91
N ALA A 189 12.70 8.01 -11.10
CA ALA A 189 11.42 7.33 -11.39
C ALA A 189 11.58 5.80 -11.31
N LEU A 190 12.68 5.26 -11.85
CA LEU A 190 12.97 3.83 -11.82
C LEU A 190 13.32 3.33 -10.41
N HIS A 191 14.01 4.13 -9.61
CA HIS A 191 14.21 3.85 -8.20
C HIS A 191 12.87 3.77 -7.45
N THR A 192 11.96 4.72 -7.73
CA THR A 192 10.61 4.71 -7.15
C THR A 192 9.81 3.50 -7.62
N LEU A 193 9.87 3.16 -8.90
CA LEU A 193 9.22 1.94 -9.42
C LEU A 193 9.69 0.70 -8.66
N LEU A 194 11.01 0.55 -8.48
CA LEU A 194 11.56 -0.61 -7.78
C LEU A 194 11.16 -0.62 -6.30
N HIS A 195 11.00 0.56 -5.67
CA HIS A 195 10.45 0.68 -4.31
C HIS A 195 9.01 0.16 -4.22
N GLU A 196 8.15 0.54 -5.16
CA GLU A 196 6.76 0.06 -5.21
C GLU A 196 6.68 -1.44 -5.57
N MET A 197 7.62 -1.96 -6.34
CA MET A 197 7.74 -3.41 -6.60
C MET A 197 8.14 -4.21 -5.34
N VAL A 198 8.88 -3.61 -4.41
CA VAL A 198 9.13 -4.26 -3.11
C VAL A 198 7.83 -4.33 -2.30
N HIS A 199 6.94 -3.35 -2.38
CA HIS A 199 5.61 -3.43 -1.77
C HIS A 199 4.73 -4.48 -2.45
N GLN A 200 4.78 -4.58 -3.79
CA GLN A 200 4.13 -5.66 -4.53
C GLN A 200 4.63 -7.04 -4.06
N TRP A 201 5.94 -7.20 -3.92
CA TRP A 201 6.53 -8.43 -3.41
C TRP A 201 6.04 -8.77 -1.99
N GLN A 202 5.90 -7.78 -1.10
CA GLN A 202 5.35 -8.00 0.22
C GLN A 202 3.91 -8.53 0.14
N ASP A 203 3.07 -7.89 -0.68
CA ASP A 203 1.67 -8.28 -0.87
C ASP A 203 1.55 -9.71 -1.41
N GLU A 204 2.21 -10.01 -2.52
CA GLU A 204 2.16 -11.33 -3.15
C GLU A 204 2.80 -12.44 -2.29
N SER A 205 3.73 -12.08 -1.40
CA SER A 205 4.30 -12.97 -0.39
C SER A 205 3.44 -13.05 0.88
N ARG A 206 2.24 -12.44 0.92
CA ARG A 206 1.36 -12.36 2.09
C ARG A 206 2.06 -11.75 3.33
N LEU A 207 2.97 -10.84 3.10
CA LEU A 207 3.63 -10.06 4.14
C LEU A 207 2.88 -8.76 4.36
N ILE A 208 3.11 -8.15 5.52
CA ILE A 208 2.57 -6.82 5.79
C ILE A 208 3.24 -5.81 4.88
N ILE A 209 2.43 -5.01 4.18
CA ILE A 209 2.91 -3.93 3.32
C ILE A 209 3.32 -2.74 4.21
N ASP A 210 4.58 -2.70 4.57
CA ASP A 210 5.17 -1.67 5.41
C ASP A 210 6.66 -1.45 5.04
N HIS A 211 7.32 -0.51 5.71
CA HIS A 211 8.77 -0.31 5.62
C HIS A 211 9.53 -1.02 6.77
N GLY A 212 8.99 -2.13 7.23
CA GLY A 212 9.53 -2.96 8.30
C GLY A 212 10.79 -3.74 7.89
N SER A 213 11.12 -4.79 8.65
CA SER A 213 12.35 -5.58 8.41
C SER A 213 12.35 -6.27 7.05
N ASN A 214 11.20 -6.83 6.64
CA ASN A 214 11.07 -7.53 5.35
C ASN A 214 11.29 -6.56 4.19
N PHE A 215 10.64 -5.38 4.23
CA PHE A 215 10.87 -4.34 3.24
C PHE A 215 12.34 -3.95 3.18
N ARG A 216 12.95 -3.61 4.33
CA ARG A 216 14.34 -3.17 4.36
C ARG A 216 15.34 -4.22 3.89
N ALA A 217 15.09 -5.49 4.20
CA ALA A 217 15.92 -6.59 3.71
C ALA A 217 15.83 -6.72 2.19
N LYS A 218 14.60 -6.74 1.64
CA LYS A 218 14.40 -6.85 0.19
C LYS A 218 14.88 -5.59 -0.54
N ALA A 219 14.63 -4.40 -0.02
CA ALA A 219 15.10 -3.13 -0.60
C ALA A 219 16.64 -3.12 -0.76
N ARG A 220 17.39 -3.52 0.27
CA ARG A 220 18.86 -3.66 0.16
C ARG A 220 19.26 -4.72 -0.87
N ALA A 221 18.56 -5.87 -0.89
CA ALA A 221 18.86 -6.94 -1.84
C ALA A 221 18.66 -6.52 -3.31
N VAL A 222 17.73 -5.62 -3.59
CA VAL A 222 17.50 -5.08 -4.94
C VAL A 222 18.27 -3.77 -5.21
N GLY A 223 19.08 -3.31 -4.25
CA GLY A 223 19.97 -2.15 -4.43
C GLY A 223 19.32 -0.78 -4.28
N ILE A 224 18.21 -0.69 -3.52
CA ILE A 224 17.56 0.60 -3.22
C ILE A 224 17.63 0.95 -1.72
N GLU A 225 17.52 2.25 -1.43
CA GLU A 225 17.49 2.73 -0.06
C GLU A 225 16.27 2.23 0.72
N PRO A 226 16.44 1.70 1.95
CA PRO A 226 15.38 1.03 2.70
C PRO A 226 14.50 2.00 3.50
N TYR A 227 14.30 3.23 3.05
CA TYR A 227 13.57 4.26 3.78
C TYR A 227 12.27 4.68 3.08
N ALA A 228 11.25 5.01 3.89
CA ALA A 228 9.97 5.52 3.40
C ALA A 228 10.05 6.93 2.81
N ARG A 229 11.05 7.69 3.21
CA ARG A 229 11.30 9.06 2.73
C ARG A 229 12.72 9.14 2.24
N ARG A 230 12.89 9.58 1.01
CA ARG A 230 14.18 9.88 0.41
C ARG A 230 14.31 11.39 0.22
N VAL A 231 15.42 11.93 0.60
CA VAL A 231 15.80 13.30 0.24
C VAL A 231 16.32 13.26 -1.19
N LEU A 232 15.53 13.76 -2.13
CA LEU A 232 15.98 13.86 -3.51
C LEU A 232 16.93 15.03 -3.64
N ALA A 233 18.13 14.79 -4.20
CA ALA A 233 19.03 15.86 -4.55
C ALA A 233 18.33 16.80 -5.55
N ALA A 234 18.41 18.10 -5.31
CA ALA A 234 18.01 19.08 -6.32
C ALA A 234 18.85 18.81 -7.59
N ARG A 235 18.18 18.77 -8.74
CA ARG A 235 18.89 18.69 -10.02
C ARG A 235 19.92 19.83 -10.03
N PRO A 236 21.22 19.59 -10.29
CA PRO A 236 22.15 20.69 -10.46
C PRO A 236 21.56 21.59 -11.54
N GLY A 237 21.30 22.85 -11.19
CA GLY A 237 20.82 23.84 -12.12
C GLY A 237 21.72 23.78 -13.34
N ARG A 238 21.19 24.02 -14.55
CA ARG A 238 22.01 24.30 -15.73
C ARG A 238 22.85 25.52 -15.39
N GLY A 239 23.97 25.26 -14.73
CA GLY A 239 24.98 26.26 -14.46
C GLY A 239 25.61 26.67 -15.79
N GLU A 240 25.47 27.91 -16.12
CA GLU A 240 26.26 28.63 -17.08
C GLU A 240 27.76 28.38 -16.80
N GLY A 241 28.34 27.49 -17.57
CA GLY A 241 29.74 27.27 -17.64
C GLY A 241 30.22 27.70 -19.04
N ALA A 242 30.09 28.98 -19.38
CA ALA A 242 30.80 29.56 -20.49
C ALA A 242 32.27 29.73 -20.09
N VAL A 243 33.10 28.76 -20.42
CA VAL A 243 34.56 28.92 -20.39
C VAL A 243 34.95 29.79 -21.58
N THR A 244 35.13 31.09 -21.34
CA THR A 244 35.72 32.03 -22.31
C THR A 244 37.22 31.74 -22.36
N LEU A 245 37.68 31.13 -23.45
CA LEU A 245 39.08 31.02 -23.77
C LEU A 245 39.61 32.42 -24.06
N GLY A 246 40.30 33.02 -23.07
CA GLY A 246 41.04 34.25 -23.22
C GLY A 246 42.18 34.08 -24.23
N ARG A 247 42.08 34.77 -25.36
CA ARG A 247 43.20 34.97 -26.30
C ARG A 247 44.32 35.70 -25.57
N ARG A 248 45.43 35.03 -25.29
CA ARG A 248 46.70 35.67 -25.00
C ARG A 248 47.24 36.28 -26.30
N ALA A 249 47.21 37.59 -26.39
CA ALA A 249 47.95 38.33 -27.40
C ALA A 249 49.44 38.26 -27.05
N ALA A 250 50.18 37.68 -27.95
CA ALA A 250 51.64 37.80 -27.93
C ALA A 250 52.04 39.26 -28.28
N ARG A 251 52.70 39.93 -27.38
CA ARG A 251 53.53 41.11 -27.77
C ARG A 251 54.99 40.69 -27.79
N GLN A 252 55.52 40.67 -28.97
CA GLN A 252 56.92 40.79 -29.22
C GLN A 252 57.33 42.30 -29.18
N GLY A 253 58.47 42.59 -28.59
CA GLY A 253 59.12 43.84 -28.53
C GLY A 253 60.41 43.70 -27.73
#